data_dfad3ce3195f40e1386979c0bd55bb1b
#
_entry.id   dfad3ce3195f40e1386979c0bd55bb1b
#
_cell.length_a   1.000
_cell.length_b   1.000
_cell.length_c   1.000
_cell.angle_alpha   90.00
_cell.angle_beta   90.00
_cell.angle_gamma   90.00
#
_symmetry.space_group_name_H-M   'P 1'
#
loop_
_entity.id
_entity.type
_entity.pdbx_description
1 polymer ?
#
loop_
_entity_poly.entity_id
_entity_poly.type
_entity_poly.pdbx_seq_one_letter_code
_entity_poly.pdbx_strand_id
1 'polypeptide(L)'
;MARIRTIKPALFTSRTVSAWPVPVRWTFAGLFTFLDDKGRGLDEARLVKAELYALDDRMTPKRVEEHLDLIAKEGPLCRYSVGGLRYLHITTWREHQKINRPTDSKLPPCPLHEEEGLFPE
;
A
#
# COMPACT_ATOMS: atom_id res chain seq x y z
N MET A 1 -7.90 -1.96 8.99
CA MET A 1 -8.78 -0.87 9.41
C MET A 1 -8.34 0.42 8.76
N ALA A 2 -9.30 1.16 8.20
CA ALA A 2 -8.97 2.39 7.48
C ALA A 2 -8.51 3.49 8.44
N ARG A 3 -7.55 4.30 7.98
CA ARG A 3 -6.97 5.38 8.77
C ARG A 3 -6.83 6.63 7.94
N ILE A 4 -6.88 7.78 8.61
CA ILE A 4 -6.61 9.06 7.97
C ILE A 4 -5.13 9.11 7.65
N ARG A 5 -4.80 9.52 6.41
CA ARG A 5 -3.42 9.63 5.95
C ARG A 5 -3.22 10.96 5.22
N THR A 6 -1.97 11.29 4.95
CA THR A 6 -1.63 12.50 4.24
C THR A 6 -1.43 12.24 2.75
N ILE A 7 -1.72 13.25 1.94
CA ILE A 7 -1.41 13.25 0.52
C ILE A 7 -0.46 14.41 0.28
N LYS A 8 0.78 14.10 -0.08
CA LYS A 8 1.79 15.13 -0.34
C LYS A 8 1.76 15.54 -1.81
N PRO A 9 2.09 16.78 -2.12
CA PRO A 9 2.14 17.22 -3.52
C PRO A 9 3.04 16.34 -4.39
N ALA A 10 4.10 15.77 -3.81
CA ALA A 10 5.02 14.91 -4.56
C ALA A 10 4.34 13.69 -5.18
N LEU A 11 3.20 13.26 -4.63
CA LEU A 11 2.44 12.16 -5.22
C LEU A 11 2.02 12.49 -6.65
N PHE A 12 1.63 13.75 -6.89
CA PHE A 12 1.12 14.18 -8.20
C PHE A 12 2.22 14.53 -9.18
N THR A 13 3.44 14.71 -8.70
CA THR A 13 4.57 15.03 -9.58
C THR A 13 5.51 13.85 -9.77
N SER A 14 5.21 12.72 -9.17
CA SER A 14 5.99 11.50 -9.34
C SER A 14 5.89 11.01 -10.78
N ARG A 15 7.05 10.79 -11.42
CA ARG A 15 7.05 10.24 -12.78
C ARG A 15 6.50 8.84 -12.83
N THR A 16 6.80 8.05 -11.81
CA THR A 16 6.30 6.67 -11.72
C THR A 16 4.77 6.65 -11.63
N VAL A 17 4.22 7.38 -10.66
CA VAL A 17 2.77 7.39 -10.45
C VAL A 17 2.05 8.00 -11.64
N SER A 18 2.60 9.06 -12.21
CA SER A 18 1.96 9.75 -13.33
C SER A 18 1.92 8.93 -14.60
N ALA A 19 2.72 7.88 -14.69
CA ALA A 19 2.71 6.98 -15.84
C ALA A 19 1.59 5.94 -15.76
N TRP A 20 0.95 5.78 -14.62
CA TRP A 20 -0.11 4.79 -14.44
C TRP A 20 -1.46 5.33 -14.89
N PRO A 21 -2.39 4.44 -15.31
CA PRO A 21 -3.78 4.84 -15.49
C PRO A 21 -4.35 5.43 -14.19
N VAL A 22 -5.23 6.40 -14.33
CA VAL A 22 -5.80 7.08 -13.16
C VAL A 22 -6.41 6.13 -12.13
N PRO A 23 -7.16 5.07 -12.53
CA PRO A 23 -7.69 4.13 -11.52
C PRO A 23 -6.61 3.45 -10.68
N VAL A 24 -5.44 3.20 -11.27
CA VAL A 24 -4.32 2.58 -10.53
C VAL A 24 -3.74 3.57 -9.53
N ARG A 25 -3.64 4.85 -9.92
CA ARG A 25 -3.19 5.90 -8.99
C ARG A 25 -4.15 6.03 -7.81
N TRP A 26 -5.44 5.90 -8.06
CA TRP A 26 -6.46 5.97 -7.02
C TRP A 26 -6.30 4.81 -6.04
N THR A 27 -6.07 3.61 -6.55
CA THR A 27 -5.80 2.45 -5.70
C THR A 27 -4.55 2.67 -4.85
N PHE A 28 -3.48 3.19 -5.45
CA PHE A 28 -2.25 3.44 -4.71
C PHE A 28 -2.47 4.43 -3.56
N ALA A 29 -3.13 5.55 -3.83
CA ALA A 29 -3.44 6.53 -2.79
C ALA A 29 -4.33 5.91 -1.70
N GLY A 30 -5.28 5.09 -2.11
CA GLY A 30 -6.17 4.41 -1.17
C GLY A 30 -5.44 3.43 -0.27
N LEU A 31 -4.40 2.79 -0.77
CA LEU A 31 -3.60 1.87 0.04
C LEU A 31 -3.01 2.56 1.26
N PHE A 32 -2.74 3.87 1.20
CA PHE A 32 -2.25 4.60 2.36
C PHE A 32 -3.20 4.45 3.55
N THR A 33 -4.51 4.43 3.29
CA THR A 33 -5.52 4.30 4.34
C THR A 33 -5.75 2.85 4.76
N PHE A 34 -5.46 1.90 3.88
CA PHE A 34 -5.66 0.47 4.11
C PHE A 34 -4.53 -0.12 4.97
N LEU A 35 -3.30 0.35 4.76
CA LEU A 35 -2.12 -0.21 5.41
C LEU A 35 -1.97 0.32 6.84
N ASP A 36 -1.22 -0.41 7.66
CA ASP A 36 -0.98 0.01 9.04
C ASP A 36 0.06 1.13 9.09
N ASP A 37 0.43 1.57 10.30
CA ASP A 37 1.33 2.71 10.48
C ASP A 37 2.75 2.44 9.98
N LYS A 38 3.08 1.19 9.73
CA LYS A 38 4.38 0.80 9.16
C LYS A 38 4.30 0.55 7.67
N GLY A 39 3.14 0.78 7.05
CA GLY A 39 2.96 0.59 5.62
C GLY A 39 2.75 -0.85 5.21
N ARG A 40 2.29 -1.70 6.11
CA ARG A 40 2.06 -3.13 5.85
C ARG A 40 0.59 -3.47 5.89
N GLY A 41 0.18 -4.45 5.10
CA GLY A 41 -1.19 -4.94 5.08
C GLY A 41 -1.27 -6.34 4.52
N LEU A 42 -2.46 -6.92 4.61
CA LEU A 42 -2.69 -8.25 4.03
C LEU A 42 -2.81 -8.12 2.52
N ASP A 43 -2.13 -9.00 1.80
CA ASP A 43 -2.19 -9.04 0.34
C ASP A 43 -3.39 -9.89 -0.05
N GLU A 44 -4.56 -9.28 0.03
CA GLU A 44 -5.80 -9.95 -0.33
C GLU A 44 -6.70 -8.97 -1.07
N ALA A 45 -6.84 -9.18 -2.37
CA ALA A 45 -7.57 -8.25 -3.23
C ALA A 45 -9.00 -8.04 -2.79
N ARG A 46 -9.65 -9.08 -2.23
CA ARG A 46 -11.03 -8.94 -1.73
C ARG A 46 -11.13 -7.92 -0.62
N LEU A 47 -10.14 -7.92 0.29
CA LEU A 47 -10.14 -6.99 1.41
C LEU A 47 -9.86 -5.57 0.94
N VAL A 48 -8.92 -5.41 0.02
CA VAL A 48 -8.61 -4.11 -0.55
C VAL A 48 -9.85 -3.56 -1.26
N LYS A 49 -10.51 -4.41 -2.06
CA LYS A 49 -11.72 -4.00 -2.75
C LYS A 49 -12.81 -3.58 -1.75
N ALA A 50 -12.99 -4.34 -0.68
CA ALA A 50 -14.00 -4.04 0.32
C ALA A 50 -13.75 -2.70 1.02
N GLU A 51 -12.49 -2.34 1.24
CA GLU A 51 -12.15 -1.07 1.89
C GLU A 51 -12.17 0.11 0.92
N LEU A 52 -11.60 -0.04 -0.26
CA LEU A 52 -11.39 1.09 -1.17
C LEU A 52 -12.51 1.26 -2.19
N TYR A 53 -13.23 0.19 -2.49
CA TYR A 53 -14.23 0.19 -3.55
C TYR A 53 -15.53 -0.45 -3.08
N ALA A 54 -15.90 -0.19 -1.83
CA ALA A 54 -17.09 -0.81 -1.23
C ALA A 54 -18.35 -0.54 -2.02
N LEU A 55 -18.46 0.63 -2.63
CA LEU A 55 -19.65 1.06 -3.35
C LEU A 55 -19.51 1.07 -4.87
N ASP A 56 -18.38 0.60 -5.37
CA ASP A 56 -18.13 0.61 -6.81
C ASP A 56 -18.26 -0.80 -7.38
N ASP A 57 -19.42 -1.09 -7.97
CA ASP A 57 -19.69 -2.41 -8.52
C ASP A 57 -18.86 -2.74 -9.77
N ARG A 58 -18.23 -1.73 -10.39
CA ARG A 58 -17.38 -1.96 -11.55
C ARG A 58 -16.02 -2.52 -11.16
N MET A 59 -15.62 -2.29 -9.91
CA MET A 59 -14.35 -2.84 -9.42
C MET A 59 -14.58 -4.23 -8.87
N THR A 60 -13.72 -5.15 -9.27
CA THR A 60 -13.77 -6.53 -8.82
C THR A 60 -12.44 -6.88 -8.16
N PRO A 61 -12.39 -7.95 -7.35
CA PRO A 61 -11.10 -8.39 -6.80
C PRO A 61 -10.07 -8.65 -7.88
N LYS A 62 -10.48 -9.15 -9.04
CA LYS A 62 -9.55 -9.37 -10.15
C LYS A 62 -8.94 -8.06 -10.64
N ARG A 63 -9.74 -7.00 -10.77
CA ARG A 63 -9.22 -5.70 -11.21
C ARG A 63 -8.30 -5.10 -10.16
N VAL A 64 -8.64 -5.26 -8.88
CA VAL A 64 -7.76 -4.81 -7.81
C VAL A 64 -6.43 -5.56 -7.87
N GLU A 65 -6.49 -6.87 -8.10
CA GLU A 65 -5.28 -7.68 -8.23
C GLU A 65 -4.39 -7.15 -9.36
N GLU A 66 -4.99 -6.79 -10.49
CA GLU A 66 -4.25 -6.21 -11.62
C GLU A 66 -3.59 -4.88 -11.24
N HIS A 67 -4.30 -4.05 -10.47
CA HIS A 67 -3.71 -2.79 -9.98
C HIS A 67 -2.53 -3.06 -9.08
N LEU A 68 -2.67 -4.00 -8.14
CA LEU A 68 -1.59 -4.35 -7.22
C LEU A 68 -0.37 -4.88 -7.97
N ASP A 69 -0.61 -5.71 -8.99
CA ASP A 69 0.48 -6.22 -9.82
C ASP A 69 1.24 -5.10 -10.52
N LEU A 70 0.51 -4.14 -11.09
CA LEU A 70 1.15 -3.04 -11.80
C LEU A 70 1.98 -2.19 -10.85
N ILE A 71 1.42 -1.84 -9.69
CA ILE A 71 2.13 -1.01 -8.72
C ILE A 71 3.37 -1.75 -8.20
N ALA A 72 3.25 -3.05 -7.95
CA ALA A 72 4.37 -3.85 -7.48
C ALA A 72 5.48 -3.94 -8.54
N LYS A 73 5.09 -4.08 -9.81
CA LYS A 73 6.05 -4.15 -10.90
C LYS A 73 6.86 -2.87 -11.03
N GLU A 74 6.25 -1.72 -10.72
CA GLU A 74 6.91 -0.41 -10.84
C GLU A 74 7.72 -0.04 -9.61
N GLY A 75 7.65 -0.83 -8.54
CA GLY A 75 8.55 -0.70 -7.41
C GLY A 75 8.03 -0.14 -6.10
N PRO A 76 7.01 0.75 -6.06
CA PRO A 76 6.61 1.31 -4.77
C PRO A 76 5.83 0.37 -3.87
N LEU A 77 5.42 -0.79 -4.38
CA LEU A 77 4.71 -1.79 -3.58
C LEU A 77 5.49 -3.09 -3.64
N CYS A 78 5.67 -3.71 -2.49
CA CYS A 78 6.26 -5.04 -2.40
C CYS A 78 5.19 -6.03 -1.95
N ARG A 79 5.09 -7.15 -2.63
CA ARG A 79 4.22 -8.26 -2.27
C ARG A 79 5.12 -9.39 -1.78
N TYR A 80 5.00 -9.75 -0.52
CA TYR A 80 5.91 -10.72 0.09
C TYR A 80 5.14 -11.76 0.89
N SER A 81 5.80 -12.87 1.19
CA SER A 81 5.19 -13.97 1.93
C SER A 81 6.04 -14.30 3.15
N VAL A 82 5.37 -14.56 4.27
CA VAL A 82 6.01 -15.03 5.49
C VAL A 82 5.09 -16.08 6.10
N GLY A 83 5.61 -17.27 6.39
CA GLY A 83 4.83 -18.31 7.01
C GLY A 83 3.61 -18.76 6.20
N GLY A 84 3.71 -18.70 4.87
CA GLY A 84 2.61 -19.12 3.99
C GLY A 84 1.52 -18.08 3.80
N LEU A 85 1.63 -16.92 4.43
CA LEU A 85 0.69 -15.82 4.25
C LEU A 85 1.32 -14.71 3.43
N ARG A 86 0.48 -13.99 2.68
CA ARG A 86 0.94 -12.93 1.79
C ARG A 86 0.63 -11.55 2.36
N TYR A 87 1.58 -10.64 2.17
CA TYR A 87 1.48 -9.28 2.70
C TYR A 87 1.87 -8.25 1.66
N LEU A 88 1.41 -7.02 1.89
CA LEU A 88 1.76 -5.85 1.11
C LEU A 88 2.63 -4.92 1.95
N HIS A 89 3.57 -4.25 1.30
CA HIS A 89 4.38 -3.25 1.95
C HIS A 89 4.71 -2.14 0.94
N ILE A 90 4.41 -0.89 1.28
CA ILE A 90 4.83 0.23 0.44
C ILE A 90 6.27 0.55 0.76
N THR A 91 7.15 0.36 -0.22
CA THR A 91 8.60 0.49 -0.04
C THR A 91 9.02 1.95 0.21
N THR A 92 8.19 2.90 -0.25
CA THR A 92 8.45 4.32 -0.09
C THR A 92 7.56 4.94 0.99
N TRP A 93 7.14 4.14 1.96
CA TRP A 93 6.13 4.57 2.95
C TRP A 93 6.48 5.89 3.62
N ARG A 94 7.71 6.06 4.10
CA ARG A 94 8.12 7.27 4.79
C ARG A 94 8.17 8.51 3.91
N GLU A 95 8.25 8.31 2.59
CA GLU A 95 8.18 9.43 1.66
C GLU A 95 6.77 10.01 1.58
N HIS A 96 5.77 9.19 1.90
CA HIS A 96 4.36 9.57 1.81
C HIS A 96 3.76 9.91 3.16
N GLN A 97 4.22 9.22 4.22
CA GLN A 97 3.60 9.34 5.54
C GLN A 97 4.65 9.60 6.60
N LYS A 98 4.44 10.66 7.36
CA LYS A 98 5.24 10.97 8.51
C LYS A 98 4.32 10.87 9.72
N ILE A 99 4.43 9.77 10.45
CA ILE A 99 3.52 9.46 11.55
C ILE A 99 4.25 9.68 12.86
N ASN A 100 3.70 10.56 13.69
CA ASN A 100 4.22 10.80 15.01
C ASN A 100 3.74 9.68 15.93
N ARG A 101 4.68 8.97 16.55
CA ARG A 101 4.40 7.83 17.43
C ARG A 101 3.60 6.76 16.71
N PRO A 102 4.18 6.14 15.68
CA PRO A 102 3.45 5.10 14.94
C PRO A 102 3.17 3.90 15.85
N THR A 103 2.00 3.31 15.64
CA THR A 103 1.64 2.05 16.31
C THR A 103 2.48 0.92 15.72
N ASP A 104 2.93 0.01 16.57
CA ASP A 104 3.66 -1.17 16.10
C ASP A 104 2.80 -1.99 15.17
N SER A 105 3.41 -2.52 14.13
CA SER A 105 2.72 -3.39 13.20
C SER A 105 2.53 -4.77 13.83
N LYS A 106 1.36 -5.35 13.61
CA LYS A 106 1.07 -6.74 13.97
C LYS A 106 1.48 -7.71 12.88
N LEU A 107 1.96 -7.18 11.74
CA LEU A 107 2.34 -7.99 10.59
C LEU A 107 3.85 -8.10 10.51
N PRO A 108 4.38 -9.21 9.96
CA PRO A 108 5.82 -9.40 9.89
C PRO A 108 6.47 -8.39 8.93
N PRO A 109 7.72 -7.98 9.21
CA PRO A 109 8.42 -7.11 8.29
C PRO A 109 8.75 -7.82 6.98
N CYS A 110 8.90 -7.03 5.91
CA CYS A 110 9.26 -7.54 4.61
C CYS A 110 10.70 -8.08 4.65
N PRO A 111 10.92 -9.36 4.30
CA PRO A 111 12.27 -9.91 4.32
C PRO A 111 13.12 -9.44 3.14
N LEU A 112 12.53 -8.77 2.17
CA LEU A 112 13.23 -8.36 0.95
C LEU A 112 13.78 -6.95 1.02
N HIS A 113 13.37 -6.16 2.00
CA HIS A 113 13.76 -4.76 2.11
C HIS A 113 14.12 -4.41 3.54
N GLU A 114 15.04 -3.47 3.69
CA GLU A 114 15.26 -2.83 4.98
C GLU A 114 13.99 -2.05 5.31
N GLU A 115 13.46 -2.32 6.49
CA GLU A 115 12.17 -1.78 6.86
C GLU A 115 12.31 -0.59 7.77
N GLU A 116 11.34 0.32 7.65
CA GLU A 116 11.23 1.42 8.60
C GLU A 116 11.11 0.91 10.02
N GLY A 117 10.50 -0.27 10.18
CA GLY A 117 10.37 -0.90 11.48
C GLY A 117 11.68 -1.31 12.11
N LEU A 118 12.76 -1.39 11.33
CA LEU A 118 14.08 -1.71 11.83
C LEU A 118 14.87 -0.49 12.26
N PHE A 119 14.37 0.70 11.98
CA PHE A 119 15.06 1.94 12.32
C PHE A 119 14.45 2.54 13.58
N PRO A 120 15.31 3.05 14.47
CA PRO A 120 14.79 3.73 15.65
C PRO A 120 13.99 4.95 15.23
N GLU A 121 12.95 5.20 15.96
CA GLU A 121 12.08 6.34 15.70
C GLU A 121 12.56 7.58 16.42
#